data_b1969aaba6a91a9916e1c3162112d405
#
_entry.id   b1969aaba6a91a9916e1c3162112d405
#
_cell.length_a   1.000
_cell.length_b   1.000
_cell.length_c   1.000
_cell.angle_alpha   90.00
_cell.angle_beta   90.00
_cell.angle_gamma   90.00
#
_symmetry.space_group_name_H-M   'P 1'
#
loop_
_entity.id
_entity.type
_entity.pdbx_description
1 polymer ?
#
loop_
_entity_poly.entity_id
_entity_poly.type
_entity_poly.pdbx_seq_one_letter_code
_entity_poly.pdbx_strand_id
1 'polypeptide(L)'
;MAERLYFAYGSNINLEQMAVRCPAAQVVGPAVLDGYELLFRGNRRGTGVATIEPLPGSQVHGLLWKLTPECERSLDVYEGYPRLYEKEDIAVRTGDGKDVTVMAYIMTGELWRDPAIPSPAYYGGILEGYRQNGLPVSEL
;
A
#
# COMPACT_ATOMS: atom_id res chain seq x y z
N MET A 1 -7.67 2.89 22.88
CA MET A 1 -7.65 3.54 21.57
C MET A 1 -7.84 2.52 20.49
N ALA A 2 -8.68 2.85 19.54
CA ALA A 2 -9.00 1.92 18.48
C ALA A 2 -7.82 1.69 17.56
N GLU A 3 -7.55 0.44 17.28
CA GLU A 3 -6.61 0.05 16.24
C GLU A 3 -7.27 0.29 14.89
N ARG A 4 -6.44 0.55 13.87
CA ARG A 4 -6.95 0.85 12.55
C ARG A 4 -6.51 -0.22 11.57
N LEU A 5 -7.43 -0.65 10.71
CA LEU A 5 -7.09 -1.53 9.61
C LEU A 5 -6.52 -0.70 8.45
N TYR A 6 -5.45 -1.19 7.88
CA TYR A 6 -4.68 -0.52 6.84
C TYR A 6 -4.42 -1.49 5.69
N PHE A 7 -4.72 -1.04 4.47
CA PHE A 7 -4.46 -1.82 3.25
C PHE A 7 -3.15 -1.33 2.62
N ALA A 8 -2.14 -2.19 2.65
CA ALA A 8 -0.84 -1.93 2.03
C ALA A 8 -0.80 -2.58 0.66
N TYR A 9 -0.42 -1.82 -0.36
CA TYR A 9 -0.33 -2.33 -1.73
C TYR A 9 1.06 -2.11 -2.34
N GLY A 10 1.92 -1.37 -1.67
CA GLY A 10 3.28 -1.09 -2.10
C GLY A 10 4.32 -1.74 -1.20
N SER A 11 5.35 -0.98 -0.82
CA SER A 11 6.47 -1.56 -0.07
C SER A 11 6.08 -2.08 1.32
N ASN A 12 4.97 -1.61 1.89
CA ASN A 12 4.54 -2.06 3.21
C ASN A 12 3.89 -3.44 3.21
N ILE A 13 3.78 -4.11 2.07
CA ILE A 13 3.43 -5.53 2.04
C ILE A 13 4.64 -6.40 2.39
N ASN A 14 5.84 -5.85 2.30
CA ASN A 14 7.07 -6.57 2.67
C ASN A 14 7.16 -6.66 4.19
N LEU A 15 7.16 -7.89 4.70
CA LEU A 15 7.11 -8.13 6.14
C LEU A 15 8.33 -7.60 6.87
N GLU A 16 9.51 -7.73 6.28
CA GLU A 16 10.75 -7.27 6.89
C GLU A 16 10.82 -5.74 6.95
N GLN A 17 10.40 -5.08 5.88
CA GLN A 17 10.38 -3.61 5.87
C GLN A 17 9.37 -3.06 6.85
N MET A 18 8.19 -3.69 6.92
CA MET A 18 7.16 -3.24 7.85
C MET A 18 7.58 -3.47 9.31
N ALA A 19 8.33 -4.53 9.59
CA ALA A 19 8.83 -4.80 10.92
C ALA A 19 9.77 -3.69 11.42
N VAL A 20 10.48 -3.04 10.52
CA VAL A 20 11.33 -1.89 10.85
C VAL A 20 10.50 -0.63 11.05
N ARG A 21 9.54 -0.38 10.16
CA ARG A 21 8.72 0.85 10.19
C ARG A 21 7.70 0.84 11.31
N CYS A 22 7.12 -0.32 11.60
CA CYS A 22 6.03 -0.48 12.54
C CYS A 22 6.10 -1.84 13.23
N PRO A 23 7.00 -1.99 14.22
CA PRO A 23 7.16 -3.31 14.86
C PRO A 23 5.88 -3.84 15.52
N ALA A 24 4.97 -2.95 15.94
CA ALA A 24 3.74 -3.36 16.63
C ALA A 24 2.60 -3.68 15.67
N ALA A 25 2.76 -3.50 14.36
CA ALA A 25 1.72 -3.83 13.39
C ALA A 25 1.53 -5.33 13.28
N GLN A 26 0.29 -5.76 13.11
CA GLN A 26 -0.05 -7.18 12.99
C GLN A 26 -0.68 -7.46 11.66
N VAL A 27 -0.23 -8.53 11.00
CA VAL A 27 -0.82 -8.98 9.75
C VAL A 27 -2.23 -9.52 10.00
N VAL A 28 -3.19 -9.05 9.23
CA VAL A 28 -4.54 -9.61 9.22
C VAL A 28 -4.68 -10.63 8.10
N GLY A 29 -4.25 -10.29 6.89
CA GLY A 29 -4.26 -11.21 5.76
C GLY A 29 -4.35 -10.50 4.42
N PRO A 30 -4.25 -11.25 3.32
CA PRO A 30 -4.38 -10.70 1.98
C PRO A 30 -5.77 -10.12 1.73
N ALA A 31 -5.84 -9.11 0.87
CA ALA A 31 -7.10 -8.51 0.45
C ALA A 31 -6.97 -8.00 -0.97
N VAL A 32 -8.11 -7.74 -1.62
CA VAL A 32 -8.17 -7.26 -3.00
C VAL A 32 -9.01 -6.00 -3.04
N LEU A 33 -8.51 -4.98 -3.71
CA LEU A 33 -9.23 -3.75 -3.99
C LEU A 33 -9.70 -3.79 -5.45
N ASP A 34 -10.99 -3.97 -5.64
CA ASP A 34 -11.59 -4.00 -6.98
C ASP A 34 -11.81 -2.58 -7.50
N GLY A 35 -11.69 -2.40 -8.81
CA GLY A 35 -11.96 -1.12 -9.47
C GLY A 35 -10.82 -0.12 -9.38
N TYR A 36 -9.62 -0.58 -9.12
CA TYR A 36 -8.41 0.24 -9.06
C TYR A 36 -7.27 -0.44 -9.78
N GLU A 37 -6.26 0.34 -10.18
CA GLU A 37 -5.02 -0.20 -10.73
C GLU A 37 -3.82 0.32 -9.92
N LEU A 38 -2.77 -0.49 -9.90
CA LEU A 38 -1.50 -0.13 -9.28
C LEU A 38 -0.64 0.61 -10.30
N LEU A 39 -0.13 1.77 -9.89
CA LEU A 39 0.71 2.60 -10.74
C LEU A 39 1.98 2.99 -9.98
N PHE A 40 2.99 3.34 -10.76
CA PHE A 40 4.22 3.93 -10.21
C PHE A 40 4.37 5.33 -10.77
N ARG A 41 4.48 6.31 -9.88
CA ARG A 41 4.58 7.71 -10.24
C ARG A 41 5.81 8.32 -9.60
N GLY A 42 6.41 9.26 -10.32
CA GLY A 42 7.71 9.78 -9.98
C GLY A 42 7.69 10.97 -9.06
N ASN A 43 8.76 11.06 -8.30
CA ASN A 43 9.13 12.27 -7.61
C ASN A 43 10.11 13.05 -8.49
N ARG A 44 10.62 14.17 -7.98
CA ARG A 44 11.56 15.02 -8.70
C ARG A 44 12.84 14.31 -9.12
N ARG A 45 13.15 13.17 -8.51
CA ARG A 45 14.36 12.39 -8.81
C ARG A 45 14.10 11.33 -9.86
N GLY A 46 12.88 11.25 -10.39
CA GLY A 46 12.53 10.31 -11.43
C GLY A 46 12.31 8.87 -10.98
N THR A 47 12.38 8.58 -9.68
CA THR A 47 12.13 7.23 -9.16
C THR A 47 10.66 7.06 -8.86
N GLY A 48 10.06 5.98 -9.36
CA GLY A 48 8.65 5.70 -9.15
C GLY A 48 8.38 5.10 -7.79
N VAL A 49 7.27 5.54 -7.18
CA VAL A 49 6.72 4.92 -5.98
C VAL A 49 5.27 4.55 -6.23
N ALA A 50 4.78 3.55 -5.50
CA ALA A 50 3.47 2.97 -5.76
C ALA A 50 2.33 3.90 -5.35
N THR A 51 1.30 3.94 -6.18
CA THR A 51 0.02 4.54 -5.85
C THR A 51 -1.07 3.75 -6.58
N ILE A 52 -2.33 4.07 -6.29
CA ILE A 52 -3.47 3.44 -6.94
C ILE A 52 -4.42 4.51 -7.46
N GLU A 53 -5.08 4.19 -8.57
CA GLU A 53 -6.09 5.07 -9.18
C GLU A 53 -7.27 4.23 -9.64
N PRO A 54 -8.48 4.81 -9.67
CA PRO A 54 -9.65 4.08 -10.14
C PRO A 54 -9.48 3.61 -11.58
N LEU A 55 -9.83 2.35 -11.82
CA LEU A 55 -9.91 1.76 -13.16
C LEU A 55 -10.91 0.62 -13.14
N PRO A 56 -12.13 0.82 -13.69
CA PRO A 56 -13.14 -0.24 -13.71
C PRO A 56 -12.63 -1.51 -14.39
N GLY A 57 -12.89 -2.64 -13.76
CA GLY A 57 -12.47 -3.94 -14.30
C GLY A 57 -11.08 -4.39 -13.86
N SER A 58 -10.32 -3.51 -13.22
CA SER A 58 -9.00 -3.86 -12.69
C SER A 58 -9.09 -4.17 -11.19
N GLN A 59 -7.99 -4.67 -10.62
CA GLN A 59 -7.91 -4.94 -9.19
C GLN A 59 -6.48 -4.81 -8.69
N VAL A 60 -6.34 -4.52 -7.39
CA VAL A 60 -5.04 -4.38 -6.74
C VAL A 60 -4.99 -5.37 -5.58
N HIS A 61 -3.94 -6.18 -5.55
CA HIS A 61 -3.69 -7.09 -4.44
C HIS A 61 -2.88 -6.39 -3.37
N GLY A 62 -3.16 -6.70 -2.11
CA GLY A 62 -2.44 -6.13 -1.01
C GLY A 62 -2.59 -6.92 0.27
N LEU A 63 -2.10 -6.34 1.35
CA LEU A 63 -2.08 -6.98 2.66
C LEU A 63 -2.74 -6.05 3.68
N LEU A 64 -3.63 -6.62 4.48
CA LEU A 64 -4.24 -5.88 5.58
C LEU A 64 -3.38 -6.00 6.83
N TRP A 65 -3.16 -4.86 7.45
CA TRP A 65 -2.45 -4.74 8.71
C TRP A 65 -3.36 -4.11 9.74
N LYS A 66 -3.18 -4.49 10.99
CA LYS A 66 -3.77 -3.82 12.14
C LYS A 66 -2.71 -2.89 12.74
N LEU A 67 -3.00 -1.61 12.79
CA LEU A 67 -2.07 -0.58 13.26
C LEU A 67 -2.46 -0.07 14.62
N THR A 68 -1.47 0.14 15.48
CA THR A 68 -1.64 0.96 16.69
C THR A 68 -1.56 2.43 16.29
N PRO A 69 -2.03 3.37 17.13
CA PRO A 69 -1.88 4.79 16.84
C PRO A 69 -0.41 5.22 16.64
N GLU A 70 0.51 4.60 17.36
CA GLU A 70 1.94 4.90 17.20
C GLU A 70 2.48 4.41 15.87
N CYS A 71 2.06 3.23 15.43
CA CYS A 71 2.40 2.72 14.10
C CYS A 71 1.90 3.65 13.02
N GLU A 72 0.67 4.14 13.14
CA GLU A 72 0.11 5.04 12.15
C GLU A 72 0.91 6.33 12.07
N ARG A 73 1.34 6.89 13.19
CA ARG A 73 2.19 8.07 13.20
C ARG A 73 3.53 7.84 12.51
N SER A 74 4.13 6.68 12.73
CA SER A 74 5.39 6.32 12.05
C SER A 74 5.19 6.20 10.54
N LEU A 75 4.10 5.57 10.13
CA LEU A 75 3.78 5.45 8.70
C LEU A 75 3.47 6.81 8.07
N ASP A 76 2.79 7.70 8.80
CA ASP A 76 2.51 9.04 8.30
C ASP A 76 3.80 9.76 7.92
N VAL A 77 4.83 9.64 8.75
CA VAL A 77 6.13 10.23 8.46
C VAL A 77 6.77 9.56 7.25
N TYR A 78 6.76 8.23 7.21
CA TYR A 78 7.36 7.48 6.11
C TYR A 78 6.69 7.81 4.77
N GLU A 79 5.37 7.92 4.76
CA GLU A 79 4.61 8.20 3.53
C GLU A 79 4.60 9.68 3.15
N GLY A 80 5.11 10.55 4.00
CA GLY A 80 5.06 11.99 3.75
C GLY A 80 3.63 12.55 3.81
N TYR A 81 2.82 12.01 4.69
CA TYR A 81 1.44 12.46 4.91
C TYR A 81 1.44 13.85 5.58
N PRO A 82 0.60 14.78 5.16
CA PRO A 82 -0.41 14.69 4.09
C PRO A 82 0.07 15.26 2.74
N ARG A 83 1.35 15.46 2.55
CA ARG A 83 1.87 16.15 1.36
C ARG A 83 1.97 15.24 0.13
N LEU A 84 2.67 14.11 0.28
CA LEU A 84 2.86 13.16 -0.82
C LEU A 84 1.69 12.19 -0.92
N TYR A 85 1.27 11.66 0.22
CA TYR A 85 0.13 10.75 0.29
C TYR A 85 -0.93 11.31 1.21
N GLU A 86 -2.19 11.07 0.87
CA GLU A 86 -3.33 11.31 1.75
C GLU A 86 -3.88 9.96 2.21
N LYS A 87 -4.70 10.00 3.25
CA LYS A 87 -5.40 8.82 3.74
C LYS A 87 -6.82 8.83 3.20
N GLU A 88 -7.26 7.69 2.66
CA GLU A 88 -8.63 7.52 2.20
C GLU A 88 -9.18 6.22 2.75
N ASP A 89 -10.49 6.21 2.99
CA ASP A 89 -11.19 4.99 3.33
C ASP A 89 -11.62 4.31 2.05
N ILE A 90 -11.27 3.03 1.93
CA ILE A 90 -11.60 2.24 0.74
C ILE A 90 -12.21 0.91 1.19
N ALA A 91 -13.02 0.31 0.32
CA ALA A 91 -13.60 -1.00 0.57
C ALA A 91 -12.76 -2.06 -0.13
N VAL A 92 -12.22 -3.01 0.64
CA VAL A 92 -11.45 -4.12 0.11
C VAL A 92 -12.18 -5.43 0.39
N ARG A 93 -11.91 -6.44 -0.44
CA ARG A 93 -12.49 -7.76 -0.29
C ARG A 93 -11.46 -8.68 0.35
N THR A 94 -11.82 -9.26 1.50
CA THR A 94 -10.94 -10.19 2.21
C THR A 94 -11.02 -11.59 1.61
N GLY A 95 -10.12 -12.48 2.06
CA GLY A 95 -10.05 -13.82 1.53
C GLY A 95 -11.32 -14.66 1.76
N ASP A 96 -12.13 -14.30 2.73
CA ASP A 96 -13.42 -14.97 3.00
C ASP A 96 -14.58 -14.33 2.23
N GLY A 97 -14.30 -13.40 1.32
CA GLY A 97 -15.30 -12.80 0.46
C GLY A 97 -16.06 -11.62 1.06
N LYS A 98 -15.65 -11.14 2.23
CA LYS A 98 -16.32 -10.02 2.89
C LYS A 98 -15.69 -8.70 2.48
N ASP A 99 -16.53 -7.67 2.36
CA ASP A 99 -16.07 -6.30 2.12
C ASP A 99 -15.82 -5.62 3.46
N VAL A 100 -14.66 -4.97 3.59
CA VAL A 100 -14.28 -4.24 4.79
C VAL A 100 -13.78 -2.87 4.39
N THR A 101 -14.24 -1.83 5.09
CA THR A 101 -13.73 -0.47 4.87
C THR A 101 -12.47 -0.27 5.69
N VAL A 102 -11.40 0.12 5.03
CA VAL A 102 -10.07 0.24 5.63
C VAL A 102 -9.39 1.52 5.14
N MET A 103 -8.32 1.91 5.83
CA MET A 103 -7.53 3.07 5.44
C MET A 103 -6.45 2.67 4.44
N ALA A 104 -6.19 3.55 3.46
CA ALA A 104 -5.05 3.40 2.57
C ALA A 104 -4.40 4.75 2.34
N TYR A 105 -3.10 4.73 2.07
CA TYR A 105 -2.38 5.94 1.64
C TYR A 105 -2.44 6.00 0.12
N ILE A 106 -2.92 7.11 -0.41
CA ILE A 106 -3.04 7.30 -1.85
C ILE A 106 -2.31 8.59 -2.22
N MET A 107 -1.47 8.50 -3.24
CA MET A 107 -0.70 9.65 -3.69
C MET A 107 -1.65 10.75 -4.15
N THR A 108 -1.37 11.95 -3.66
CA THR A 108 -2.13 13.14 -4.03
C THR A 108 -1.13 14.21 -4.43
N GLY A 109 -1.50 15.19 -5.08
CA GLY A 109 -0.61 16.29 -5.43
C GLY A 109 -0.08 16.19 -6.85
N GLU A 110 -0.04 17.35 -7.47
CA GLU A 110 0.28 17.48 -8.87
C GLU A 110 1.75 17.23 -9.18
N LEU A 111 2.62 17.43 -8.19
CA LEU A 111 4.07 17.31 -8.37
C LEU A 111 4.54 15.86 -8.57
N TRP A 112 3.66 14.89 -8.35
CA TRP A 112 4.04 13.47 -8.32
C TRP A 112 3.23 12.65 -9.33
N ARG A 113 2.66 13.31 -10.35
CA ARG A 113 1.74 12.65 -11.29
C ARG A 113 2.40 11.96 -12.46
N ASP A 114 3.68 12.22 -12.70
CA ASP A 114 4.33 11.67 -13.89
C ASP A 114 4.63 10.20 -13.69
N PRO A 115 4.32 9.35 -14.68
CA PRO A 115 4.74 7.95 -14.63
C PRO A 115 6.25 7.87 -14.47
N ALA A 116 6.70 6.97 -13.60
CA ALA A 116 8.12 6.79 -13.34
C ALA A 116 8.43 5.34 -13.02
N ILE A 117 9.61 4.90 -13.42
CA ILE A 117 10.05 3.54 -13.19
C ILE A 117 10.53 3.43 -11.73
N PRO A 118 10.05 2.44 -10.98
CA PRO A 118 10.56 2.21 -9.64
C PRO A 118 12.00 1.73 -9.69
N SER A 119 12.77 2.05 -8.64
CA SER A 119 14.13 1.50 -8.54
C SER A 119 14.05 -0.02 -8.40
N PRO A 120 15.11 -0.75 -8.83
CA PRO A 120 15.12 -2.20 -8.66
C PRO A 120 14.95 -2.64 -7.21
N ALA A 121 15.55 -1.92 -6.25
CA ALA A 121 15.43 -2.25 -4.85
C ALA A 121 14.00 -2.05 -4.34
N TYR A 122 13.36 -0.96 -4.72
CA TYR A 122 11.98 -0.67 -4.31
C TYR A 122 11.01 -1.72 -4.90
N TYR A 123 11.13 -1.97 -6.20
CA TYR A 123 10.28 -2.97 -6.87
C TYR A 123 10.53 -4.37 -6.33
N GLY A 124 11.80 -4.72 -6.09
CA GLY A 124 12.18 -6.01 -5.52
C GLY A 124 11.60 -6.23 -4.13
N GLY A 125 11.50 -5.17 -3.33
CA GLY A 125 10.86 -5.25 -2.01
C GLY A 125 9.38 -5.56 -2.12
N ILE A 126 8.68 -4.98 -3.08
CA ILE A 126 7.26 -5.26 -3.35
C ILE A 126 7.10 -6.69 -3.84
N LEU A 127 7.93 -7.11 -4.79
CA LEU A 127 7.90 -8.47 -5.33
C LEU A 127 8.08 -9.51 -4.24
N GLU A 128 9.03 -9.29 -3.35
CA GLU A 128 9.26 -10.19 -2.22
C GLU A 128 8.06 -10.20 -1.28
N GLY A 129 7.45 -9.04 -1.03
CA GLY A 129 6.23 -8.96 -0.23
C GLY A 129 5.08 -9.76 -0.84
N TYR A 130 4.94 -9.75 -2.17
CA TYR A 130 3.96 -10.59 -2.86
C TYR A 130 4.22 -12.07 -2.56
N ARG A 131 5.49 -12.49 -2.65
CA ARG A 131 5.86 -13.88 -2.38
C ARG A 131 5.62 -14.26 -0.93
N GLN A 132 5.99 -13.39 0.00
CA GLN A 132 5.82 -13.64 1.44
C GLN A 132 4.37 -13.86 1.82
N ASN A 133 3.45 -13.20 1.15
CA ASN A 133 2.05 -13.18 1.50
C ASN A 133 1.17 -14.00 0.54
N GLY A 134 1.78 -14.72 -0.39
CA GLY A 134 1.03 -15.55 -1.34
C GLY A 134 0.20 -14.76 -2.34
N LEU A 135 0.59 -13.52 -2.64
CA LEU A 135 -0.10 -12.70 -3.63
C LEU A 135 0.34 -13.10 -5.04
N PRO A 136 -0.53 -12.91 -6.06
CA PRO A 136 -0.22 -13.34 -7.42
C PRO A 136 0.83 -12.45 -8.08
N VAL A 137 2.06 -12.92 -8.12
CA VAL A 137 3.20 -12.19 -8.69
C VAL A 137 2.95 -11.83 -10.15
N SER A 138 2.19 -12.66 -10.87
CA SER A 138 1.86 -12.40 -12.28
C SER A 138 1.02 -11.14 -12.50
N GLU A 139 0.39 -10.62 -11.45
CA GLU A 139 -0.42 -9.41 -11.53
C GLU A 139 0.32 -8.15 -11.07
N LEU A 140 1.59 -8.30 -10.68
CA LEU A 140 2.38 -7.16 -10.24
C LEU A 140 2.93 -6.35 -11.42
#